data_6cb9c644516ac9a8bab3548f8df1191f
#
_entry.id   6cb9c644516ac9a8bab3548f8df1191f
#
_cell.length_a   1.000
_cell.length_b   1.000
_cell.length_c   1.000
_cell.angle_alpha   90.00
_cell.angle_beta   90.00
_cell.angle_gamma   90.00
#
_symmetry.space_group_name_H-M   'P 1'
#
loop_
_entity.id
_entity.type
_entity.pdbx_description
1 polymer ?
#
loop_
_entity_poly.entity_id
_entity_poly.type
_entity_poly.pdbx_seq_one_letter_code
_entity_poly.pdbx_strand_id
1 'polypeptide(L)'
;EMCIRDRIELYPDISPKTVERFKILIEKKMYDGSAFYKVSENTFVQAGDIEYGNINNLDYSKIGSGKSGLGLIKSELNNEFKFIEGSVGFARTAEFDTEDSEFFITLKEIPIYQGEYTPIGKVVYGLDILTKIKTGNKAIYVLRPDYIKTFRMFNSN
;
A
#
# COMPACT_ATOMS: atom_id res chain seq x y z
N GLU A 1 5.14 -6.31 24.59
CA GLU A 1 4.89 -5.78 23.25
C GLU A 1 6.07 -6.06 22.34
N MET A 2 5.93 -7.01 21.44
CA MET A 2 6.90 -7.16 20.37
C MET A 2 6.67 -6.03 19.36
N CYS A 3 7.61 -5.11 19.28
CA CYS A 3 7.62 -4.09 18.24
C CYS A 3 8.02 -4.75 16.93
N ILE A 4 7.03 -5.09 16.15
CA ILE A 4 7.23 -5.72 14.85
C ILE A 4 7.51 -4.61 13.86
N ARG A 5 8.69 -4.65 13.24
CA ARG A 5 9.11 -3.68 12.23
C ARG A 5 9.19 -4.34 10.88
N ASP A 6 8.21 -4.05 10.06
CA ASP A 6 8.27 -4.43 8.66
C ASP A 6 9.21 -3.49 7.91
N ARG A 7 9.86 -4.00 6.87
CA ARG A 7 10.75 -3.21 6.02
C ARG A 7 10.38 -3.41 4.57
N ILE A 8 10.33 -2.30 3.84
CA ILE A 8 10.10 -2.27 2.41
C ILE A 8 11.35 -1.69 1.74
N GLU A 9 11.90 -2.41 0.77
CA GLU A 9 12.90 -1.89 -0.14
C GLU A 9 12.20 -1.22 -1.31
N LEU A 10 12.54 0.04 -1.61
CA LEU A 10 11.93 0.80 -2.70
C LEU A 10 12.75 0.68 -3.98
N TYR A 11 12.09 0.74 -5.13
CA TYR A 11 12.70 0.61 -6.45
C TYR A 11 12.55 1.91 -7.25
N PRO A 12 13.31 2.98 -6.91
CA PRO A 12 13.19 4.27 -7.59
C PRO A 12 13.58 4.22 -9.07
N ASP A 13 14.39 3.24 -9.47
CA ASP A 13 14.78 3.07 -10.88
C ASP A 13 13.62 2.57 -11.74
N ILE A 14 12.67 1.85 -11.14
CA ILE A 14 11.51 1.28 -11.86
C ILE A 14 10.37 2.29 -11.91
N SER A 15 10.11 2.97 -10.81
CA SER A 15 8.99 3.91 -10.69
C SER A 15 9.41 5.18 -9.93
N PRO A 16 10.23 6.03 -10.57
CA PRO A 16 10.86 7.16 -9.87
C PRO A 16 9.86 8.17 -9.28
N LYS A 17 8.82 8.51 -10.03
CA LYS A 17 7.83 9.50 -9.57
C LYS A 17 6.92 8.94 -8.47
N THR A 18 6.51 7.69 -8.59
CA THR A 18 5.64 7.04 -7.60
C THR A 18 6.41 6.78 -6.30
N VAL A 19 7.65 6.34 -6.39
CA VAL A 19 8.52 6.17 -5.22
C VAL A 19 8.76 7.50 -4.52
N GLU A 20 8.98 8.58 -5.27
CA GLU A 20 9.12 9.92 -4.70
C GLU A 20 7.87 10.34 -3.95
N ARG A 21 6.67 10.14 -4.53
CA ARG A 21 5.40 10.42 -3.85
C ARG A 21 5.27 9.63 -2.56
N PHE A 22 5.58 8.34 -2.61
CA PHE A 22 5.53 7.46 -1.44
C PHE A 22 6.44 7.98 -0.32
N LYS A 23 7.67 8.38 -0.66
CA LYS A 23 8.62 8.97 0.30
C LYS A 23 8.08 10.28 0.91
N ILE A 24 7.51 11.15 0.10
CA ILE A 24 6.93 12.43 0.58
C ILE A 24 5.82 12.16 1.60
N LEU A 25 4.93 11.22 1.31
CA LEU A 25 3.84 10.86 2.21
C LEU A 25 4.35 10.26 3.52
N ILE A 26 5.41 9.46 3.46
CA ILE A 26 6.07 8.90 4.65
C ILE A 26 6.71 10.01 5.48
N GLU A 27 7.48 10.90 4.87
CA GLU A 27 8.17 11.99 5.54
C GLU A 27 7.22 13.00 6.19
N LYS A 28 6.07 13.23 5.55
CA LYS A 28 5.00 14.07 6.11
C LYS A 28 4.14 13.33 7.14
N LYS A 29 4.46 12.08 7.45
CA LYS A 29 3.72 11.24 8.40
C LYS A 29 2.26 11.01 8.04
N MET A 30 1.94 11.09 6.77
CA MET A 30 0.55 10.97 6.30
C MET A 30 0.03 9.53 6.32
N TYR A 31 0.92 8.54 6.41
CA TYR A 31 0.55 7.13 6.55
C TYR A 31 0.38 6.68 8.01
N ASP A 32 0.72 7.52 8.99
CA ASP A 32 0.51 7.17 10.39
C ASP A 32 -0.99 7.03 10.67
N GLY A 33 -1.38 5.91 11.24
CA GLY A 33 -2.79 5.60 11.47
C GLY A 33 -3.55 5.05 10.27
N SER A 34 -2.89 4.86 9.12
CA SER A 34 -3.54 4.33 7.94
C SER A 34 -3.95 2.88 8.14
N ALA A 35 -5.24 2.59 7.94
CA ALA A 35 -5.82 1.29 8.15
C ALA A 35 -5.64 0.39 6.93
N PHE A 36 -5.37 -0.90 7.18
CA PHE A 36 -5.47 -1.94 6.16
C PHE A 36 -6.94 -2.29 5.98
N TYR A 37 -7.67 -1.39 5.34
CA TYR A 37 -9.13 -1.47 5.23
C TYR A 37 -9.60 -2.50 4.19
N LYS A 38 -8.73 -2.86 3.26
CA LYS A 38 -9.04 -3.77 2.16
C LYS A 38 -8.05 -4.93 2.18
N VAL A 39 -8.53 -6.11 2.52
CA VAL A 39 -7.71 -7.31 2.66
C VAL A 39 -8.41 -8.47 1.97
N SER A 40 -7.73 -9.07 1.01
CA SER A 40 -8.13 -10.34 0.41
C SER A 40 -7.24 -11.44 0.98
N GLU A 41 -7.82 -12.38 1.69
CA GLU A 41 -7.09 -13.42 2.40
C GLU A 41 -6.12 -14.15 1.49
N ASN A 42 -4.86 -14.28 1.94
CA ASN A 42 -3.77 -14.92 1.21
C ASN A 42 -3.49 -14.33 -0.19
N THR A 43 -4.01 -13.14 -0.48
CA THR A 43 -3.88 -12.50 -1.80
C THR A 43 -3.18 -11.16 -1.69
N PHE A 44 -3.78 -10.19 -1.00
CA PHE A 44 -3.16 -8.88 -0.81
C PHE A 44 -3.72 -8.14 0.41
N VAL A 45 -2.97 -7.15 0.87
CA VAL A 45 -3.41 -6.17 1.87
C VAL A 45 -3.24 -4.78 1.29
N GLN A 46 -4.19 -3.88 1.52
CA GLN A 46 -4.18 -2.51 0.97
C GLN A 46 -4.46 -1.48 2.05
N ALA A 47 -3.67 -0.41 2.02
CA ALA A 47 -3.77 0.73 2.93
C ALA A 47 -3.45 2.02 2.18
N GLY A 48 -3.43 3.14 2.88
CA GLY A 48 -2.94 4.40 2.33
C GLY A 48 -4.02 5.37 1.87
N ASP A 49 -5.29 5.14 2.20
CA ASP A 49 -6.32 6.18 2.01
C ASP A 49 -6.11 7.24 3.10
N ILE A 50 -5.49 8.35 2.71
CA ILE A 50 -5.10 9.43 3.63
C ILE A 50 -6.31 10.13 4.21
N GLU A 51 -7.35 10.30 3.42
CA GLU A 51 -8.50 11.13 3.78
C GLU A 51 -9.55 10.37 4.60
N TYR A 52 -9.87 9.14 4.20
CA TYR A 52 -10.98 8.37 4.79
C TYR A 52 -10.54 7.08 5.48
N GLY A 53 -9.28 6.71 5.38
CA GLY A 53 -8.74 5.44 5.87
C GLY A 53 -7.88 5.54 7.12
N ASN A 54 -7.97 6.61 7.90
CA ASN A 54 -7.25 6.70 9.17
C ASN A 54 -8.05 6.01 10.27
N ILE A 55 -7.36 5.21 11.09
CA ILE A 55 -8.00 4.43 12.17
C ILE A 55 -8.80 5.29 13.15
N ASN A 56 -8.41 6.55 13.32
CA ASN A 56 -9.10 7.48 14.21
C ASN A 56 -10.31 8.15 13.57
N ASN A 57 -10.49 7.99 12.26
CA ASN A 57 -11.54 8.69 11.52
C ASN A 57 -11.95 7.91 10.25
N LEU A 58 -12.23 6.62 10.42
CA LEU A 58 -12.65 5.76 9.30
C LEU A 58 -14.03 6.17 8.78
N ASP A 59 -14.14 6.36 7.47
CA ASP A 59 -15.41 6.61 6.80
C ASP A 59 -15.64 5.55 5.71
N TYR A 60 -16.35 4.50 6.06
CA TYR A 60 -16.62 3.38 5.14
C TYR A 60 -17.50 3.72 3.96
N SER A 61 -18.21 4.87 4.01
CA SER A 61 -19.01 5.33 2.87
C SER A 61 -18.14 5.92 1.76
N LYS A 62 -16.91 6.33 2.07
CA LYS A 62 -15.99 7.02 1.16
C LYS A 62 -14.61 6.36 1.06
N ILE A 63 -14.30 5.40 1.94
CA ILE A 63 -12.99 4.75 1.97
C ILE A 63 -12.64 4.16 0.60
N GLY A 64 -11.39 4.32 0.20
CA GLY A 64 -10.91 3.94 -1.13
C GLY A 64 -10.98 5.08 -2.16
N SER A 65 -11.63 6.20 -1.83
CA SER A 65 -11.74 7.37 -2.72
C SER A 65 -10.99 8.60 -2.22
N GLY A 66 -10.32 8.50 -1.07
CA GLY A 66 -9.60 9.64 -0.48
C GLY A 66 -8.39 10.07 -1.30
N LYS A 67 -8.04 11.35 -1.15
CA LYS A 67 -6.92 11.96 -1.87
C LYS A 67 -5.93 12.56 -0.89
N SER A 68 -4.65 12.59 -1.30
CA SER A 68 -3.58 13.21 -0.50
C SER A 68 -3.58 14.73 -0.56
N GLY A 69 -4.20 15.31 -1.60
CA GLY A 69 -4.09 16.72 -1.91
C GLY A 69 -2.86 17.09 -2.76
N LEU A 70 -2.03 16.11 -3.11
CA LEU A 70 -0.80 16.35 -3.89
C LEU A 70 -0.98 16.10 -5.40
N GLY A 71 -2.17 15.75 -5.82
CA GLY A 71 -2.50 15.47 -7.23
C GLY A 71 -2.30 14.01 -7.62
N LEU A 72 -2.83 13.65 -8.77
CA LEU A 72 -2.70 12.29 -9.31
C LEU A 72 -1.32 12.09 -9.96
N ILE A 73 -0.86 10.85 -9.97
CA ILE A 73 0.41 10.47 -10.58
C ILE A 73 0.13 9.62 -11.81
N LYS A 74 0.94 9.81 -12.84
CA LYS A 74 0.92 8.95 -14.01
C LYS A 74 1.40 7.54 -13.65
N SER A 75 0.71 6.52 -14.14
CA SER A 75 1.11 5.12 -13.97
C SER A 75 2.50 4.87 -14.55
N GLU A 76 3.37 4.23 -13.78
CA GLU A 76 4.72 3.84 -14.18
C GLU A 76 4.78 2.32 -14.31
N LEU A 77 4.20 1.81 -15.39
CA LEU A 77 4.04 0.37 -15.61
C LEU A 77 5.34 -0.26 -16.11
N ASN A 78 5.57 -1.50 -15.68
CA ASN A 78 6.73 -2.29 -16.11
C ASN A 78 6.27 -3.70 -16.46
N ASN A 79 6.38 -4.08 -17.73
CA ASN A 79 5.91 -5.38 -18.24
C ASN A 79 6.79 -6.55 -17.81
N GLU A 80 7.97 -6.29 -17.26
CA GLU A 80 8.87 -7.34 -16.79
C GLU A 80 8.82 -7.56 -15.28
N PHE A 81 8.22 -6.62 -14.54
CA PHE A 81 8.09 -6.74 -13.10
C PHE A 81 6.96 -7.70 -12.75
N LYS A 82 7.31 -8.76 -12.01
CA LYS A 82 6.33 -9.74 -11.53
C LYS A 82 5.90 -9.40 -10.10
N PHE A 83 4.60 -9.34 -9.89
CA PHE A 83 4.05 -9.23 -8.54
C PHE A 83 4.06 -10.61 -7.89
N ILE A 84 5.08 -10.86 -7.10
CA ILE A 84 5.28 -12.09 -6.33
C ILE A 84 4.90 -11.85 -4.86
N GLU A 85 5.04 -12.84 -4.01
CA GLU A 85 4.82 -12.67 -2.58
C GLU A 85 5.71 -11.55 -2.03
N GLY A 86 5.10 -10.55 -1.40
CA GLY A 86 5.80 -9.40 -0.82
C GLY A 86 6.03 -8.22 -1.75
N SER A 87 5.56 -8.27 -2.99
CA SER A 87 5.67 -7.12 -3.89
C SER A 87 4.75 -5.99 -3.44
N VAL A 88 5.22 -4.75 -3.57
CA VAL A 88 4.47 -3.54 -3.21
C VAL A 88 4.16 -2.76 -4.47
N GLY A 89 2.89 -2.41 -4.66
CA GLY A 89 2.43 -1.61 -5.79
C GLY A 89 1.51 -0.48 -5.35
N PHE A 90 1.32 0.50 -6.23
CA PHE A 90 0.36 1.56 -6.00
C PHE A 90 -1.00 1.20 -6.58
N ALA A 91 -2.03 1.45 -5.77
CA ALA A 91 -3.41 1.27 -6.20
C ALA A 91 -3.87 2.46 -7.04
N ARG A 92 -4.82 2.21 -7.91
CA ARG A 92 -5.47 3.20 -8.76
C ARG A 92 -6.96 2.89 -8.89
N THR A 93 -7.72 3.78 -9.47
CA THR A 93 -9.10 3.49 -9.87
C THR A 93 -9.10 2.56 -11.08
N ALA A 94 -10.25 2.31 -11.68
CA ALA A 94 -10.33 1.56 -12.94
C ALA A 94 -9.55 2.24 -14.08
N GLU A 95 -9.33 3.56 -13.96
CA GLU A 95 -8.58 4.33 -14.96
C GLU A 95 -7.08 4.36 -14.62
N PHE A 96 -6.24 4.33 -15.66
CA PHE A 96 -4.81 4.56 -15.51
C PHE A 96 -4.54 6.03 -15.15
N ASP A 97 -3.35 6.31 -14.64
CA ASP A 97 -2.90 7.66 -14.27
C ASP A 97 -3.76 8.30 -13.18
N THR A 98 -4.30 7.47 -12.28
CA THR A 98 -5.11 7.91 -11.13
C THR A 98 -4.50 7.54 -9.79
N GLU A 99 -3.26 7.11 -9.77
CA GLU A 99 -2.51 6.81 -8.54
C GLU A 99 -2.35 8.08 -7.72
N ASP A 100 -2.43 7.94 -6.40
CA ASP A 100 -2.27 9.06 -5.47
C ASP A 100 -1.49 8.66 -4.22
N SER A 101 -2.09 7.87 -3.34
CA SER A 101 -1.49 7.53 -2.04
C SER A 101 -1.69 6.08 -1.63
N GLU A 102 -2.68 5.38 -2.15
CA GLU A 102 -2.96 4.01 -1.72
C GLU A 102 -1.97 3.03 -2.31
N PHE A 103 -1.57 2.06 -1.49
CA PHE A 103 -0.65 1.01 -1.90
C PHE A 103 -1.16 -0.35 -1.42
N PHE A 104 -0.70 -1.39 -2.09
CA PHE A 104 -1.01 -2.76 -1.72
C PHE A 104 0.26 -3.60 -1.63
N ILE A 105 0.20 -4.65 -0.84
CA ILE A 105 1.27 -5.63 -0.71
C ILE A 105 0.68 -6.99 -1.07
N THR A 106 1.28 -7.66 -2.06
CA THR A 106 0.83 -8.98 -2.49
C THR A 106 1.32 -10.07 -1.54
N LEU A 107 0.45 -11.02 -1.23
CA LEU A 107 0.76 -12.13 -0.33
C LEU A 107 1.00 -13.44 -1.09
N LYS A 108 0.89 -13.38 -2.41
CA LYS A 108 1.19 -14.47 -3.34
C LYS A 108 1.55 -13.89 -4.70
N GLU A 109 1.99 -14.73 -5.62
CA GLU A 109 2.17 -14.32 -7.02
C GLU A 109 0.81 -14.03 -7.66
N ILE A 110 0.69 -12.85 -8.30
CA ILE A 110 -0.52 -12.42 -9.01
C ILE A 110 -0.11 -12.00 -10.43
N PRO A 111 -0.05 -12.96 -11.38
CA PRO A 111 0.44 -12.69 -12.73
C PRO A 111 -0.36 -11.62 -13.49
N ILE A 112 -1.65 -11.51 -13.23
CA ILE A 112 -2.52 -10.52 -13.91
C ILE A 112 -2.21 -9.07 -13.51
N TYR A 113 -1.42 -8.83 -12.45
CA TYR A 113 -1.02 -7.49 -12.04
C TYR A 113 0.19 -6.97 -12.83
N GLN A 114 0.93 -7.86 -13.48
CA GLN A 114 2.10 -7.49 -14.27
C GLN A 114 1.70 -6.57 -15.41
N GLY A 115 2.34 -5.39 -15.48
CA GLY A 115 2.01 -4.38 -16.48
C GLY A 115 0.70 -3.63 -16.26
N GLU A 116 -0.02 -3.91 -15.17
CA GLU A 116 -1.31 -3.29 -14.85
C GLU A 116 -1.25 -2.32 -13.68
N TYR A 117 -0.29 -2.51 -12.77
CA TYR A 117 -0.08 -1.65 -11.61
C TYR A 117 1.37 -1.18 -11.53
N THR A 118 1.56 0.02 -10.99
CA THR A 118 2.89 0.58 -10.76
C THR A 118 3.58 -0.15 -9.61
N PRO A 119 4.71 -0.85 -9.87
CA PRO A 119 5.48 -1.48 -8.81
C PRO A 119 6.35 -0.44 -8.11
N ILE A 120 6.45 -0.48 -6.78
CA ILE A 120 7.26 0.48 -6.02
C ILE A 120 8.33 -0.16 -5.15
N GLY A 121 8.20 -1.44 -4.85
CA GLY A 121 9.18 -2.08 -3.98
C GLY A 121 8.81 -3.49 -3.57
N LYS A 122 9.48 -3.96 -2.51
CA LYS A 122 9.30 -5.29 -1.97
C LYS A 122 9.43 -5.27 -0.45
N VAL A 123 8.61 -6.05 0.24
CA VAL A 123 8.78 -6.32 1.66
C VAL A 123 9.99 -7.24 1.84
N VAL A 124 10.99 -6.80 2.58
CA VAL A 124 12.22 -7.56 2.84
C VAL A 124 12.28 -8.11 4.25
N TYR A 125 11.37 -7.69 5.13
CA TYR A 125 11.27 -8.17 6.50
C TYR A 125 9.84 -7.97 7.01
N GLY A 126 9.31 -8.96 7.74
CA GLY A 126 8.00 -8.86 8.40
C GLY A 126 6.81 -9.32 7.56
N LEU A 127 7.05 -9.97 6.43
CA LEU A 127 5.96 -10.43 5.54
C LEU A 127 5.00 -11.41 6.23
N ASP A 128 5.51 -12.27 7.09
CA ASP A 128 4.72 -13.23 7.86
C ASP A 128 3.66 -12.56 8.75
N ILE A 129 3.90 -11.33 9.19
CA ILE A 129 2.98 -10.55 9.99
C ILE A 129 1.84 -10.01 9.14
N LEU A 130 2.16 -9.56 7.93
CA LEU A 130 1.16 -9.08 6.98
C LEU A 130 0.17 -10.17 6.59
N THR A 131 0.57 -11.43 6.60
CA THR A 131 -0.33 -12.56 6.35
C THR A 131 -1.36 -12.77 7.47
N LYS A 132 -1.11 -12.21 8.66
CA LYS A 132 -1.99 -12.32 9.83
C LYS A 132 -2.91 -11.11 10.02
N ILE A 133 -2.86 -10.14 9.11
CA ILE A 133 -3.74 -8.98 9.16
C ILE A 133 -5.20 -9.42 9.03
N LYS A 134 -6.07 -8.77 9.79
CA LYS A 134 -7.50 -9.07 9.82
C LYS A 134 -8.14 -8.98 8.44
N THR A 135 -8.87 -10.00 8.09
CA THR A 135 -9.62 -10.11 6.83
C THR A 135 -11.08 -9.71 7.02
N GLY A 136 -11.73 -9.33 5.93
CA GLY A 136 -13.17 -9.12 5.89
C GLY A 136 -13.92 -10.45 5.86
N ASN A 137 -15.12 -10.52 6.46
CA ASN A 137 -15.89 -11.77 6.54
C ASN A 137 -16.55 -12.16 5.21
N LYS A 138 -17.10 -11.24 4.48
CA LYS A 138 -17.81 -11.50 3.19
C LYS A 138 -17.49 -10.48 2.12
N ALA A 139 -16.93 -9.35 2.51
CA ALA A 139 -16.43 -8.31 1.63
C ALA A 139 -14.95 -8.12 1.93
N ILE A 140 -14.20 -7.64 0.96
CA ILE A 140 -12.78 -7.37 1.14
C ILE A 140 -12.50 -6.21 2.10
N TYR A 141 -13.52 -5.41 2.44
CA TYR A 141 -13.39 -4.34 3.43
C TYR A 141 -13.47 -4.91 4.84
N VAL A 142 -12.56 -4.46 5.70
CA VAL A 142 -12.40 -4.96 7.07
C VAL A 142 -12.98 -3.94 8.05
N LEU A 143 -13.93 -4.39 8.87
CA LEU A 143 -14.40 -3.64 10.02
C LEU A 143 -13.40 -3.83 11.16
N ARG A 144 -13.03 -2.77 11.87
CA ARG A 144 -12.00 -2.79 12.92
C ARG A 144 -10.65 -3.33 12.39
N PRO A 145 -10.10 -2.70 11.36
CA PRO A 145 -8.88 -3.19 10.72
C PRO A 145 -7.63 -2.99 11.58
N ASP A 146 -6.60 -3.76 11.27
CA ASP A 146 -5.25 -3.43 11.70
C ASP A 146 -4.79 -2.16 10.99
N TYR A 147 -3.82 -1.45 11.54
CA TYR A 147 -3.39 -0.17 11.00
C TYR A 147 -1.88 0.03 11.15
N ILE A 148 -1.36 0.94 10.34
CA ILE A 148 0.04 1.37 10.42
C ILE A 148 0.17 2.34 11.59
N LYS A 149 0.89 1.94 12.64
CA LYS A 149 1.12 2.82 13.79
C LYS A 149 2.03 3.97 13.40
N THR A 150 3.17 3.65 12.81
CA THR A 150 4.13 4.63 12.28
C THR A 150 4.79 4.11 11.01
N PHE A 151 5.09 5.01 10.09
CA PHE A 151 5.83 4.71 8.88
C PHE A 151 6.95 5.72 8.72
N ARG A 152 8.19 5.25 8.61
CA ARG A 152 9.38 6.13 8.59
C ARG A 152 10.38 5.67 7.56
N MET A 153 11.12 6.61 6.98
CA MET A 153 12.26 6.29 6.15
C MET A 153 13.39 5.74 7.01
N PHE A 154 14.04 4.71 6.52
CA PHE A 154 15.18 4.09 7.18
C PHE A 154 16.40 4.18 6.26
N ASN A 155 17.45 4.87 6.72
CA ASN A 155 18.71 4.93 6.02
C ASN A 155 19.67 3.93 6.67
N SER A 156 19.99 2.86 5.94
CA SER A 156 21.05 1.95 6.35
C SER A 156 22.39 2.63 6.00
N ASN A 157 23.08 3.14 6.99
CA ASN A 157 24.48 3.51 6.85
C ASN A 157 25.35 2.33 7.16
#